data_38ac3461afa696c14e031f8c4ebe654b
#
_entry.id   38ac3461afa696c14e031f8c4ebe654b
#
_cell.length_a   1.000
_cell.length_b   1.000
_cell.length_c   1.000
_cell.angle_alpha   90.00
_cell.angle_beta   90.00
_cell.angle_gamma   90.00
#
_symmetry.space_group_name_H-M   'P 1'
#
loop_
_entity.id
_entity.type
_entity.pdbx_description
1 polymer ?
#
loop_
_entity_poly.entity_id
_entity_poly.type
_entity_poly.pdbx_seq_one_letter_code
_entity_poly.pdbx_strand_id
1 'polypeptide(L)'
;FHFEEYHVNLIATDLSSQFMTHITTAVYLGLLGASPYILFEFFRFISPALYDNERRYSVLVAVIIYALFVVGVAMNYFVLFPISFRFLGTYSVAERVVSNITLDSYISTFVSLTLAMGLIFQLPVIAYFLGRMGFVTSDMLAQYRRHAIIVIMLLSAIITPPDMMTLILVAIPLYLLYEVSIRVVY
;
A
#
# COMPACT_ATOMS: atom_id res chain seq x y z
N PHE A 1 10.23 23.24 10.08
CA PHE A 1 10.72 21.87 10.24
C PHE A 1 12.06 21.78 9.57
N HIS A 2 13.17 21.83 10.36
CA HIS A 2 14.51 21.57 9.87
C HIS A 2 14.62 20.07 9.62
N PHE A 3 14.68 19.67 8.37
CA PHE A 3 15.13 18.33 7.99
C PHE A 3 16.66 18.35 8.15
N GLU A 4 17.17 17.90 9.29
CA GLU A 4 18.56 17.51 9.38
C GLU A 4 18.78 16.41 8.33
N GLU A 5 19.72 16.63 7.42
CA GLU A 5 20.11 15.67 6.40
C GLU A 5 20.65 14.43 7.10
N TYR A 6 19.81 13.41 7.20
CA TYR A 6 20.20 12.10 7.73
C TYR A 6 20.98 11.39 6.64
N HIS A 7 22.30 11.53 6.66
CA HIS A 7 23.18 10.83 5.73
C HIS A 7 23.23 9.35 6.08
N VAL A 8 22.41 8.54 5.43
CA VAL A 8 22.49 7.10 5.53
C VAL A 8 23.49 6.60 4.49
N ASN A 9 24.58 6.01 4.94
CA ASN A 9 25.51 5.33 4.06
C ASN A 9 24.91 4.00 3.63
N LEU A 10 24.41 3.93 2.40
CA LEU A 10 23.93 2.69 1.80
C LEU A 10 25.12 1.86 1.35
N ILE A 11 25.16 0.60 1.75
CA ILE A 11 26.26 -0.32 1.43
C ILE A 11 25.78 -1.35 0.42
N ALA A 12 26.58 -1.60 -0.62
CA ALA A 12 26.41 -2.73 -1.52
C ALA A 12 27.25 -3.89 -0.97
N THR A 13 26.62 -4.99 -0.62
CA THR A 13 27.31 -6.17 -0.02
C THR A 13 27.87 -7.10 -1.08
N ASP A 14 27.27 -7.16 -2.27
CA ASP A 14 27.67 -8.04 -3.35
C ASP A 14 28.14 -7.27 -4.59
N LEU A 15 29.06 -7.83 -5.35
CA LEU A 15 29.60 -7.23 -6.58
C LEU A 15 28.50 -6.97 -7.63
N SER A 16 27.48 -7.84 -7.68
CA SER A 16 26.34 -7.75 -8.57
C SER A 16 25.15 -6.96 -8.00
N SER A 17 25.20 -6.55 -6.73
CA SER A 17 24.10 -5.92 -6.01
C SER A 17 23.59 -4.67 -6.72
N GLN A 18 24.48 -3.80 -7.18
CA GLN A 18 24.10 -2.58 -7.90
C GLN A 18 23.37 -2.87 -9.22
N PHE A 19 23.87 -3.87 -9.98
CA PHE A 19 23.24 -4.27 -11.24
C PHE A 19 21.85 -4.90 -11.03
N MET A 20 21.75 -5.81 -10.05
CA MET A 20 20.48 -6.44 -9.70
C MET A 20 19.47 -5.41 -9.17
N THR A 21 19.90 -4.47 -8.34
CA THR A 21 19.05 -3.38 -7.86
C THR A 21 18.51 -2.52 -9.01
N HIS A 22 19.34 -2.24 -10.02
CA HIS A 22 18.88 -1.49 -11.21
C HIS A 22 17.80 -2.24 -11.98
N ILE A 23 17.99 -3.53 -12.25
CA ILE A 23 16.99 -4.35 -12.96
C ILE A 23 15.71 -4.44 -12.14
N THR A 24 15.83 -4.76 -10.87
CA THR A 24 14.69 -4.89 -9.95
C THR A 24 13.90 -3.58 -9.87
N THR A 25 14.59 -2.45 -9.70
CA THR A 25 13.96 -1.13 -9.67
C THR A 25 13.24 -0.82 -10.98
N ALA A 26 13.84 -1.11 -12.13
CA ALA A 26 13.22 -0.89 -13.44
C ALA A 26 11.93 -1.72 -13.62
N VAL A 27 11.96 -3.00 -13.21
CA VAL A 27 10.78 -3.88 -13.25
C VAL A 27 9.68 -3.35 -12.34
N TYR A 28 10.03 -2.93 -11.12
CA TYR A 28 9.07 -2.40 -10.18
C TYR A 28 8.47 -1.06 -10.61
N LEU A 29 9.27 -0.13 -11.14
CA LEU A 29 8.77 1.13 -11.68
C LEU A 29 7.86 0.88 -12.90
N GLY A 30 8.19 -0.09 -13.73
CA GLY A 30 7.34 -0.53 -14.83
C GLY A 30 6.00 -1.09 -14.32
N LEU A 31 6.02 -1.93 -13.29
CA LEU A 31 4.83 -2.49 -12.66
C LEU A 31 3.99 -1.40 -11.99
N LEU A 32 4.63 -0.48 -11.28
CA LEU A 32 3.96 0.66 -10.65
C LEU A 32 3.29 1.56 -11.69
N GLY A 33 3.97 1.86 -12.80
CA GLY A 33 3.41 2.64 -13.89
C GLY A 33 2.27 1.92 -14.64
N ALA A 34 2.33 0.59 -14.74
CA ALA A 34 1.29 -0.23 -15.36
C ALA A 34 0.10 -0.53 -14.42
N SER A 35 0.30 -0.45 -13.09
CA SER A 35 -0.69 -0.86 -12.10
C SER A 35 -2.04 -0.15 -12.20
N PRO A 36 -2.17 1.16 -12.50
CA PRO A 36 -3.47 1.78 -12.69
C PRO A 36 -4.23 1.17 -13.88
N TYR A 37 -3.52 0.86 -14.96
CA TYR A 37 -4.12 0.21 -16.12
C TYR A 37 -4.54 -1.23 -15.82
N ILE A 38 -3.69 -2.00 -15.14
CA ILE A 38 -4.01 -3.36 -14.70
C ILE A 38 -5.25 -3.37 -13.80
N LEU A 39 -5.31 -2.47 -12.83
CA LEU A 39 -6.47 -2.33 -11.95
C LEU A 39 -7.72 -1.93 -12.72
N PHE A 40 -7.61 -0.99 -13.65
CA PHE A 40 -8.73 -0.59 -14.49
C PHE A 40 -9.29 -1.77 -15.30
N GLU A 41 -8.43 -2.55 -15.98
CA GLU A 41 -8.86 -3.72 -16.75
C GLU A 41 -9.46 -4.81 -15.85
N PHE A 42 -8.89 -5.02 -14.65
CA PHE A 42 -9.45 -5.95 -13.68
C PHE A 42 -10.87 -5.55 -13.25
N PHE A 43 -11.08 -4.29 -12.90
CA PHE A 43 -12.41 -3.79 -12.55
C PHE A 43 -13.36 -3.75 -13.75
N ARG A 44 -12.87 -3.46 -14.94
CA ARG A 44 -13.64 -3.53 -16.18
C ARG A 44 -14.12 -4.94 -16.49
N PHE A 45 -13.31 -5.95 -16.18
CA PHE A 45 -13.71 -7.35 -16.31
C PHE A 45 -14.86 -7.73 -15.37
N ILE A 46 -14.89 -7.16 -14.17
CA ILE A 46 -15.96 -7.39 -13.18
C ILE A 46 -17.20 -6.54 -13.48
N SER A 47 -17.04 -5.38 -14.08
CA SER A 47 -18.10 -4.39 -14.33
C SER A 47 -19.30 -4.88 -15.16
N PRO A 48 -19.17 -5.74 -16.19
CA PRO A 48 -20.31 -6.22 -16.96
C PRO A 48 -21.37 -6.95 -16.15
N ALA A 49 -20.97 -7.53 -15.01
CA ALA A 49 -21.90 -8.18 -14.08
C ALA A 49 -22.76 -7.19 -13.28
N LEU A 50 -22.43 -5.87 -13.34
CA LEU A 50 -23.07 -4.85 -12.50
C LEU A 50 -23.91 -3.82 -13.27
N TYR A 51 -23.61 -3.54 -14.51
CA TYR A 51 -24.23 -2.43 -15.24
C TYR A 51 -24.59 -2.79 -16.67
N ASP A 52 -25.88 -2.87 -16.94
CA ASP A 52 -26.40 -3.19 -18.29
C ASP A 52 -26.26 -2.04 -19.28
N ASN A 53 -25.95 -0.77 -18.92
CA ASN A 53 -26.05 0.28 -19.95
C ASN A 53 -25.38 1.65 -19.72
N GLU A 54 -24.33 1.85 -18.92
CA GLU A 54 -23.77 3.22 -18.84
C GLU A 54 -22.25 3.36 -18.91
N ARG A 55 -21.76 3.64 -20.13
CA ARG A 55 -20.36 4.05 -20.42
C ARG A 55 -19.84 5.20 -19.52
N ARG A 56 -20.73 6.04 -19.04
CA ARG A 56 -20.40 7.21 -18.19
C ARG A 56 -19.89 6.80 -16.80
N TYR A 57 -20.46 5.76 -16.22
CA TYR A 57 -20.03 5.24 -14.93
C TYR A 57 -18.67 4.54 -15.00
N SER A 58 -18.36 3.89 -16.11
CA SER A 58 -17.07 3.23 -16.32
C SER A 58 -15.88 4.20 -16.24
N VAL A 59 -16.02 5.40 -16.83
CA VAL A 59 -14.97 6.43 -16.78
C VAL A 59 -14.81 7.00 -15.37
N LEU A 60 -15.91 7.26 -14.68
CA LEU A 60 -15.87 7.77 -13.29
C LEU A 60 -15.19 6.76 -12.37
N VAL A 61 -15.54 5.49 -12.47
CA VAL A 61 -14.91 4.41 -11.69
C VAL A 61 -13.42 4.32 -11.98
N ALA A 62 -13.02 4.42 -13.25
CA ALA A 62 -11.60 4.44 -13.63
C ALA A 62 -10.84 5.59 -12.96
N VAL A 63 -11.41 6.79 -12.97
CA VAL A 63 -10.80 7.97 -12.31
C VAL A 63 -10.68 7.75 -10.80
N ILE A 64 -11.69 7.18 -10.16
CA ILE A 64 -11.66 6.89 -8.71
C ILE A 64 -10.58 5.84 -8.39
N ILE A 65 -10.49 4.77 -9.18
CA ILE A 65 -9.46 3.73 -9.03
C ILE A 65 -8.07 4.36 -9.12
N TYR A 66 -7.85 5.17 -10.15
CA TYR A 66 -6.58 5.84 -10.36
C TYR A 66 -6.25 6.83 -9.23
N ALA A 67 -7.21 7.65 -8.83
CA ALA A 67 -7.03 8.62 -7.75
C ALA A 67 -6.69 7.93 -6.42
N LEU A 68 -7.42 6.86 -6.05
CA LEU A 68 -7.15 6.09 -4.84
C LEU A 68 -5.77 5.42 -4.90
N PHE A 69 -5.38 4.88 -6.06
CA PHE A 69 -4.04 4.32 -6.23
C PHE A 69 -2.95 5.36 -6.00
N VAL A 70 -3.07 6.53 -6.63
CA VAL A 70 -2.11 7.63 -6.46
C VAL A 70 -2.06 8.11 -5.00
N VAL A 71 -3.21 8.20 -4.33
CA VAL A 71 -3.25 8.56 -2.90
C VAL A 71 -2.54 7.51 -2.04
N GLY A 72 -2.71 6.21 -2.33
CA GLY A 72 -2.00 5.13 -1.65
C GLY A 72 -0.49 5.21 -1.82
N VAL A 73 -0.03 5.43 -3.05
CA VAL A 73 1.39 5.64 -3.37
C VAL A 73 1.94 6.89 -2.68
N ALA A 74 1.22 8.00 -2.72
CA ALA A 74 1.61 9.25 -2.07
C ALA A 74 1.66 9.09 -0.54
N MET A 75 0.69 8.40 0.04
CA MET A 75 0.67 8.10 1.48
C MET A 75 1.91 7.30 1.90
N ASN A 76 2.31 6.30 1.10
CA ASN A 76 3.55 5.58 1.36
C ASN A 76 4.76 6.49 1.24
N TYR A 77 4.86 7.24 0.16
CA TYR A 77 6.03 8.07 -0.14
C TYR A 77 6.26 9.17 0.90
N PHE A 78 5.20 9.89 1.30
CA PHE A 78 5.31 11.05 2.18
C PHE A 78 5.22 10.72 3.67
N VAL A 79 4.56 9.64 4.03
CA VAL A 79 4.25 9.35 5.45
C VAL A 79 4.87 8.04 5.92
N LEU A 80 4.48 6.92 5.30
CA LEU A 80 4.85 5.60 5.83
C LEU A 80 6.33 5.33 5.70
N PHE A 81 6.86 5.47 4.48
CA PHE A 81 8.25 5.15 4.22
C PHE A 81 9.24 6.02 4.99
N PRO A 82 9.13 7.36 5.02
CA PRO A 82 10.05 8.20 5.79
C PRO A 82 10.03 7.90 7.28
N ILE A 83 8.87 7.65 7.87
CA ILE A 83 8.74 7.36 9.30
C ILE A 83 9.33 5.98 9.61
N SER A 84 8.98 4.96 8.81
CA SER A 84 9.51 3.59 8.97
C SER A 84 11.02 3.54 8.81
N PHE A 85 11.53 4.23 7.79
CA PHE A 85 12.96 4.28 7.51
C PHE A 85 13.75 4.99 8.62
N ARG A 86 13.24 6.13 9.11
CA ARG A 86 13.86 6.83 10.26
C ARG A 86 13.86 5.96 11.50
N PHE A 87 12.75 5.30 11.79
CA PHE A 87 12.65 4.42 12.96
C PHE A 87 13.64 3.25 12.87
N LEU A 88 13.63 2.50 11.78
CA LEU A 88 14.53 1.36 11.57
C LEU A 88 16.01 1.77 11.52
N GLY A 89 16.32 2.92 10.93
CA GLY A 89 17.68 3.43 10.82
C GLY A 89 18.23 4.00 12.14
N THR A 90 17.34 4.45 13.04
CA THR A 90 17.74 5.02 14.35
C THR A 90 17.69 3.98 15.47
N TYR A 91 16.99 2.85 15.23
CA TYR A 91 16.85 1.82 16.24
C TYR A 91 18.14 1.02 16.40
N SER A 92 18.79 1.17 17.53
CA SER A 92 19.99 0.42 17.90
C SER A 92 19.75 -0.30 19.22
N VAL A 93 20.01 -1.60 19.24
CA VAL A 93 19.89 -2.44 20.46
C VAL A 93 21.09 -2.24 21.38
N ALA A 94 22.23 -1.85 20.84
CA ALA A 94 23.47 -1.59 21.62
C ALA A 94 24.35 -0.58 20.86
N GLU A 95 25.07 0.27 21.60
CA GLU A 95 25.99 1.30 21.07
C GLU A 95 27.09 0.77 20.13
N ARG A 96 27.37 -0.56 20.20
CA ARG A 96 28.39 -1.21 19.38
C ARG A 96 27.87 -1.80 18.06
N VAL A 97 26.54 -1.77 17.83
CA VAL A 97 25.94 -2.30 16.61
C VAL A 97 25.68 -1.14 15.64
N VAL A 98 26.49 -1.06 14.59
CA VAL A 98 26.25 -0.11 13.50
C VAL A 98 25.23 -0.72 12.54
N SER A 99 24.09 -0.06 12.42
CA SER A 99 23.03 -0.48 11.49
C SER A 99 23.43 -0.09 10.06
N ASN A 100 23.94 -1.04 9.29
CA ASN A 100 24.28 -0.84 7.89
C ASN A 100 23.11 -1.24 7.01
N ILE A 101 22.46 -0.26 6.37
CA ILE A 101 21.33 -0.50 5.49
C ILE A 101 21.87 -0.79 4.08
N THR A 102 21.52 -1.94 3.53
CA THR A 102 21.88 -2.28 2.15
C THR A 102 20.98 -1.58 1.15
N LEU A 103 21.54 -1.19 0.00
CA LEU A 103 20.79 -0.56 -1.08
C LEU A 103 19.61 -1.43 -1.54
N ASP A 104 19.82 -2.74 -1.63
CA ASP A 104 18.77 -3.69 -2.04
C ASP A 104 17.62 -3.73 -1.02
N SER A 105 17.92 -3.79 0.28
CA SER A 105 16.89 -3.76 1.33
C SER A 105 16.08 -2.46 1.31
N TYR A 106 16.73 -1.34 1.08
CA TYR A 106 16.08 -0.04 0.98
C TYR A 106 15.08 0.00 -0.19
N ILE A 107 15.55 -0.35 -1.38
CA ILE A 107 14.71 -0.31 -2.60
C ILE A 107 13.59 -1.34 -2.52
N SER A 108 13.87 -2.58 -2.12
CA SER A 108 12.85 -3.63 -2.04
C SER A 108 11.76 -3.30 -1.03
N THR A 109 12.11 -2.75 0.13
CA THR A 109 11.14 -2.30 1.14
C THR A 109 10.30 -1.14 0.61
N PHE A 110 10.94 -0.13 0.02
CA PHE A 110 10.22 1.01 -0.56
C PHE A 110 9.19 0.58 -1.59
N VAL A 111 9.59 -0.28 -2.52
CA VAL A 111 8.73 -0.71 -3.62
C VAL A 111 7.62 -1.63 -3.14
N SER A 112 7.94 -2.59 -2.28
CA SER A 112 6.94 -3.50 -1.72
C SER A 112 5.85 -2.73 -0.97
N LEU A 113 6.23 -1.77 -0.12
CA LEU A 113 5.28 -0.90 0.58
C LEU A 113 4.47 -0.04 -0.38
N THR A 114 5.11 0.51 -1.43
CA THR A 114 4.42 1.36 -2.41
C THR A 114 3.35 0.58 -3.18
N LEU A 115 3.69 -0.62 -3.67
CA LEU A 115 2.74 -1.47 -4.37
C LEU A 115 1.61 -1.94 -3.44
N ALA A 116 1.97 -2.39 -2.23
CA ALA A 116 1.00 -2.83 -1.25
C ALA A 116 0.01 -1.71 -0.90
N MET A 117 0.49 -0.50 -0.61
CA MET A 117 -0.38 0.63 -0.30
C MET A 117 -1.24 1.05 -1.49
N GLY A 118 -0.71 1.07 -2.71
CA GLY A 118 -1.48 1.33 -3.91
C GLY A 118 -2.65 0.35 -4.08
N LEU A 119 -2.42 -0.94 -3.84
CA LEU A 119 -3.44 -1.99 -3.91
C LEU A 119 -4.44 -1.90 -2.76
N ILE A 120 -3.97 -1.67 -1.53
CA ILE A 120 -4.82 -1.58 -0.34
C ILE A 120 -5.79 -0.40 -0.43
N PHE A 121 -5.37 0.71 -1.01
CA PHE A 121 -6.24 1.84 -1.24
C PHE A 121 -7.38 1.55 -2.22
N GLN A 122 -7.39 0.38 -2.89
CA GLN A 122 -8.53 -0.09 -3.67
C GLN A 122 -9.63 -0.76 -2.82
N LEU A 123 -9.42 -0.99 -1.52
CA LEU A 123 -10.42 -1.63 -0.64
C LEU A 123 -11.80 -0.97 -0.70
N PRO A 124 -11.96 0.37 -0.67
CA PRO A 124 -13.27 1.00 -0.79
C PRO A 124 -13.97 0.71 -2.12
N VAL A 125 -13.22 0.61 -3.21
CA VAL A 125 -13.76 0.29 -4.54
C VAL A 125 -14.21 -1.17 -4.59
N ILE A 126 -13.40 -2.08 -4.07
CA ILE A 126 -13.74 -3.51 -3.97
C ILE A 126 -15.00 -3.69 -3.13
N ALA A 127 -15.07 -3.03 -1.96
CA ALA A 127 -16.23 -3.07 -1.09
C ALA A 127 -17.49 -2.55 -1.78
N TYR A 128 -17.39 -1.43 -2.52
CA TYR A 128 -18.48 -0.88 -3.31
C TYR A 128 -19.02 -1.89 -4.32
N PHE A 129 -18.14 -2.55 -5.08
CA PHE A 129 -18.56 -3.55 -6.07
C PHE A 129 -19.21 -4.76 -5.40
N LEU A 130 -18.64 -5.29 -4.30
CA LEU A 130 -19.23 -6.40 -3.56
C LEU A 130 -20.59 -6.03 -2.96
N GLY A 131 -20.74 -4.78 -2.51
CA GLY A 131 -22.01 -4.26 -2.03
C GLY A 131 -23.08 -4.20 -3.13
N ARG A 132 -22.70 -3.71 -4.31
CA ARG A 132 -23.61 -3.66 -5.47
C ARG A 132 -24.03 -5.05 -5.96
N MET A 133 -23.15 -6.04 -5.84
CA MET A 133 -23.47 -7.44 -6.15
C MET A 133 -24.32 -8.12 -5.05
N GLY A 134 -24.56 -7.44 -3.93
CA GLY A 134 -25.34 -8.00 -2.81
C GLY A 134 -24.58 -8.98 -1.92
N PHE A 135 -23.26 -9.15 -2.11
CA PHE A 135 -22.45 -10.03 -1.27
C PHE A 135 -22.15 -9.44 0.10
N VAL A 136 -22.11 -8.10 0.19
CA VAL A 136 -21.71 -7.38 1.40
C VAL A 136 -22.67 -6.23 1.63
N THR A 137 -23.11 -6.04 2.88
CA THR A 137 -23.93 -4.89 3.29
C THR A 137 -23.16 -4.02 4.28
N SER A 138 -23.53 -2.73 4.38
CA SER A 138 -22.91 -1.81 5.35
C SER A 138 -23.08 -2.29 6.78
N ASP A 139 -24.24 -2.87 7.11
CA ASP A 139 -24.53 -3.40 8.44
C ASP A 139 -23.62 -4.60 8.76
N MET A 140 -23.42 -5.48 7.77
CA MET A 140 -22.51 -6.62 7.93
C MET A 140 -21.07 -6.15 8.19
N LEU A 141 -20.55 -5.22 7.39
CA LEU A 141 -19.22 -4.65 7.63
C LEU A 141 -19.15 -3.98 9.02
N ALA A 142 -20.16 -3.20 9.40
CA ALA A 142 -20.20 -2.54 10.70
C ALA A 142 -20.21 -3.53 11.87
N GLN A 143 -20.90 -4.66 11.75
CA GLN A 143 -20.93 -5.73 12.76
C GLN A 143 -19.57 -6.42 12.89
N TYR A 144 -18.84 -6.60 11.77
CA TYR A 144 -17.55 -7.31 11.74
C TYR A 144 -16.33 -6.42 12.02
N ARG A 145 -16.49 -5.17 12.50
CA ARG A 145 -15.38 -4.25 12.82
C ARG A 145 -14.30 -4.85 13.69
N ARG A 146 -14.68 -5.62 14.72
CA ARG A 146 -13.72 -6.28 15.63
C ARG A 146 -12.85 -7.30 14.91
N HIS A 147 -13.43 -8.07 14.01
CA HIS A 147 -12.71 -9.04 13.20
C HIS A 147 -11.85 -8.36 12.14
N ALA A 148 -12.33 -7.26 11.55
CA ALA A 148 -11.58 -6.45 10.59
C ALA A 148 -10.28 -5.90 11.20
N ILE A 149 -10.29 -5.45 12.45
CA ILE A 149 -9.06 -5.00 13.13
C ILE A 149 -8.01 -6.11 13.16
N ILE A 150 -8.40 -7.35 13.50
CA ILE A 150 -7.48 -8.49 13.53
C ILE A 150 -6.92 -8.77 12.14
N VAL A 151 -7.76 -8.76 11.11
CA VAL A 151 -7.35 -8.98 9.72
C VAL A 151 -6.42 -7.86 9.25
N ILE A 152 -6.73 -6.61 9.59
CA ILE A 152 -5.90 -5.44 9.27
C ILE A 152 -4.52 -5.55 9.92
N MET A 153 -4.45 -5.92 11.20
CA MET A 153 -3.18 -6.14 11.89
C MET A 153 -2.36 -7.25 11.24
N LEU A 154 -3.02 -8.35 10.86
CA LEU A 154 -2.37 -9.45 10.16
C LEU A 154 -1.84 -9.03 8.78
N LEU A 155 -2.65 -8.32 8.00
CA LEU A 155 -2.23 -7.79 6.69
C LEU A 155 -1.06 -6.80 6.84
N SER A 156 -1.13 -5.89 7.82
CA SER A 156 -0.04 -4.97 8.11
C SER A 156 1.25 -5.72 8.45
N ALA A 157 1.18 -6.79 9.25
CA ALA A 157 2.34 -7.60 9.63
C ALA A 157 2.97 -8.36 8.45
N ILE A 158 2.17 -8.72 7.45
CA ILE A 158 2.68 -9.39 6.23
C ILE A 158 3.38 -8.38 5.30
N ILE A 159 2.87 -7.16 5.24
CA ILE A 159 3.34 -6.13 4.30
C ILE A 159 4.58 -5.41 4.82
N THR A 160 4.65 -5.18 6.13
CA THR A 160 5.74 -4.42 6.76
C THR A 160 6.87 -5.33 7.23
N PRO A 161 8.11 -4.80 7.33
CA PRO A 161 9.15 -5.45 8.10
C PRO A 161 8.66 -5.80 9.52
N PRO A 162 9.22 -6.84 10.16
CA PRO A 162 8.74 -7.32 11.46
C PRO A 162 9.10 -6.36 12.61
N ASP A 163 8.46 -5.20 12.63
CA ASP A 163 8.57 -4.22 13.71
C ASP A 163 7.19 -3.67 14.11
N MET A 164 7.02 -3.39 15.42
CA MET A 164 5.73 -2.94 15.96
C MET A 164 5.33 -1.54 15.50
N MET A 165 6.29 -0.66 15.24
CA MET A 165 5.98 0.74 14.91
C MET A 165 5.46 0.86 13.49
N THR A 166 6.13 0.24 12.52
CA THR A 166 5.66 0.24 11.12
C THR A 166 4.34 -0.53 10.97
N LEU A 167 4.15 -1.62 11.72
CA LEU A 167 2.90 -2.36 11.74
C LEU A 167 1.72 -1.47 12.15
N ILE A 168 1.83 -0.75 13.27
CA ILE A 168 0.77 0.16 13.74
C ILE A 168 0.57 1.31 12.75
N LEU A 169 1.67 1.87 12.23
CA LEU A 169 1.64 2.97 11.29
C LEU A 169 0.87 2.62 10.00
N VAL A 170 1.03 1.40 9.50
CA VAL A 170 0.29 0.89 8.33
C VAL A 170 -1.13 0.50 8.68
N ALA A 171 -1.37 -0.04 9.88
CA ALA A 171 -2.72 -0.45 10.31
C ALA A 171 -3.69 0.73 10.41
N ILE A 172 -3.22 1.93 10.78
CA ILE A 172 -4.07 3.12 10.90
C ILE A 172 -4.75 3.48 9.57
N PRO A 173 -4.04 3.72 8.46
CA PRO A 173 -4.68 4.02 7.18
C PRO A 173 -5.55 2.87 6.66
N LEU A 174 -5.18 1.61 6.91
CA LEU A 174 -6.01 0.46 6.55
C LEU A 174 -7.36 0.50 7.28
N TYR A 175 -7.34 0.80 8.57
CA TYR A 175 -8.56 0.92 9.34
C TYR A 175 -9.44 2.07 8.88
N LEU A 176 -8.84 3.22 8.55
CA LEU A 176 -9.56 4.35 7.97
C LEU A 176 -10.22 3.99 6.64
N LEU A 177 -9.51 3.27 5.76
CA LEU A 177 -10.07 2.78 4.50
C LEU A 177 -11.22 1.78 4.72
N TYR A 178 -11.13 0.94 5.74
CA TYR A 178 -12.23 0.05 6.12
C TYR A 178 -13.47 0.84 6.56
N GLU A 179 -13.33 1.87 7.39
CA GLU A 179 -14.45 2.74 7.79
C GLU A 179 -15.05 3.52 6.59
N VAL A 180 -14.20 3.95 5.65
CA VAL A 180 -14.67 4.54 4.38
C VAL A 180 -15.45 3.50 3.57
N SER A 181 -14.98 2.26 3.52
CA SER A 181 -15.64 1.15 2.81
C SER A 181 -17.05 0.88 3.35
N ILE A 182 -17.26 0.93 4.68
CA ILE A 182 -18.59 0.79 5.28
C ILE A 182 -19.55 1.87 4.77
N ARG A 183 -19.07 3.10 4.62
CA ARG A 183 -19.90 4.23 4.16
C ARG A 183 -20.19 4.18 2.66
N VAL A 184 -19.29 3.63 1.89
CA VAL A 184 -19.42 3.53 0.42
C VAL A 184 -20.33 2.40 -0.03
N VAL A 185 -20.47 1.36 0.79
CA VAL A 185 -21.35 0.19 0.53
C VAL A 185 -22.83 0.49 0.80
N TYR A 186 -23.17 1.65 1.30
CA TYR A 186 -24.54 2.07 1.65
C TYR A 186 -25.52 2.03 0.47
#